data_bc531f73d7ee6fa367aa4814f42b007d
#
_entry.id   bc531f73d7ee6fa367aa4814f42b007d
#
_cell.length_a   1.000
_cell.length_b   1.000
_cell.length_c   1.000
_cell.angle_alpha   90.00
_cell.angle_beta   90.00
_cell.angle_gamma   90.00
#
_symmetry.space_group_name_H-M   'P 1'
#
loop_
_entity.id
_entity.type
_entity.pdbx_description
1 polymer ?
#
loop_
_entity_poly.entity_id
_entity_poly.type
_entity_poly.pdbx_seq_one_letter_code
_entity_poly.pdbx_strand_id
1 'polypeptide(L)'
;MIRERLLVIGAGPVGLAMADALKQEAIPYDHVDANGGIGGNWYKGVFDTTHIVSSKGTTAFADYPMPDDYPDFPNAEQMRTYLEAYARDRGIADDIEFNKTVEHAEPNPDDSWIITFEDGEVRTYKGLVVCNGHHWAKRLPEIPGTFTGEYIHSKEYH
;
A
#
# COMPACT_ATOMS: atom_id res chain seq x y z
N MET A 1 -25.27 -1.77 8.91
CA MET A 1 -25.60 -2.79 7.87
C MET A 1 -24.29 -3.40 7.41
N ILE A 2 -24.14 -4.73 7.47
CA ILE A 2 -22.92 -5.43 7.03
C ILE A 2 -22.83 -5.35 5.52
N ARG A 3 -21.66 -4.92 5.00
CA ARG A 3 -21.37 -4.98 3.58
C ARG A 3 -20.93 -6.41 3.24
N GLU A 4 -21.61 -7.07 2.32
CA GLU A 4 -21.24 -8.40 1.81
C GLU A 4 -20.01 -8.30 0.87
N ARG A 5 -18.98 -7.60 1.35
CA ARG A 5 -17.75 -7.27 0.62
C ARG A 5 -16.55 -7.44 1.55
N LEU A 6 -15.39 -7.67 0.97
CA LEU A 6 -14.12 -7.55 1.68
C LEU A 6 -13.65 -6.09 1.69
N LEU A 7 -12.84 -5.71 2.68
CA LEU A 7 -12.09 -4.47 2.64
C LEU A 7 -10.61 -4.78 2.40
N VAL A 8 -10.04 -4.20 1.35
CA VAL A 8 -8.60 -4.21 1.09
C VAL A 8 -8.01 -2.89 1.61
N ILE A 9 -7.01 -2.97 2.49
CA ILE A 9 -6.35 -1.80 3.09
C ILE A 9 -4.94 -1.67 2.53
N GLY A 10 -4.70 -0.61 1.76
CA GLY A 10 -3.40 -0.26 1.19
C GLY A 10 -3.31 -0.49 -0.32
N ALA A 11 -2.87 0.54 -1.07
CA ALA A 11 -2.68 0.54 -2.52
C ALA A 11 -1.18 0.43 -2.93
N GLY A 12 -0.40 -0.26 -2.12
CA GLY A 12 0.94 -0.72 -2.48
C GLY A 12 0.91 -2.01 -3.31
N PRO A 13 2.07 -2.58 -3.68
CA PRO A 13 2.15 -3.76 -4.55
C PRO A 13 1.26 -4.93 -4.11
N VAL A 14 1.20 -5.21 -2.81
CA VAL A 14 0.42 -6.33 -2.26
C VAL A 14 -1.08 -6.06 -2.37
N GLY A 15 -1.52 -4.84 -2.05
CA GLY A 15 -2.94 -4.46 -2.16
C GLY A 15 -3.43 -4.47 -3.60
N LEU A 16 -2.60 -4.00 -4.54
CA LEU A 16 -2.93 -4.04 -5.97
C LEU A 16 -3.05 -5.48 -6.49
N ALA A 17 -2.09 -6.35 -6.13
CA ALA A 17 -2.15 -7.78 -6.51
C ALA A 17 -3.39 -8.46 -5.92
N MET A 18 -3.75 -8.15 -4.66
CA MET A 18 -4.94 -8.69 -4.03
C MET A 18 -6.22 -8.19 -4.70
N ALA A 19 -6.30 -6.90 -5.00
CA ALA A 19 -7.46 -6.32 -5.69
C ALA A 19 -7.66 -6.94 -7.07
N ASP A 20 -6.57 -7.15 -7.82
CA ASP A 20 -6.62 -7.85 -9.12
C ASP A 20 -7.14 -9.29 -8.97
N ALA A 21 -6.61 -10.04 -8.02
CA ALA A 21 -7.06 -11.41 -7.75
C ALA A 21 -8.55 -11.48 -7.37
N LEU A 22 -9.00 -10.59 -6.48
CA LEU A 22 -10.41 -10.52 -6.08
C LEU A 22 -11.32 -10.17 -7.27
N LYS A 23 -10.86 -9.28 -8.14
CA LYS A 23 -11.59 -8.88 -9.35
C LYS A 23 -11.70 -10.03 -10.34
N GLN A 24 -10.62 -10.79 -10.56
CA GLN A 24 -10.62 -11.96 -11.43
C GLN A 24 -11.57 -13.06 -10.93
N GLU A 25 -11.66 -13.25 -9.62
CA GLU A 25 -12.55 -14.22 -8.98
C GLU A 25 -13.99 -13.69 -8.77
N ALA A 26 -14.28 -12.47 -9.22
CA ALA A 26 -15.57 -11.79 -9.03
C ALA A 26 -15.99 -11.69 -7.55
N ILE A 27 -15.03 -11.61 -6.64
CA ILE A 27 -15.26 -11.40 -5.20
C ILE A 27 -15.41 -9.90 -4.94
N PRO A 28 -16.57 -9.43 -4.42
CA PRO A 28 -16.79 -8.03 -4.19
C PRO A 28 -15.90 -7.48 -3.06
N TYR A 29 -15.27 -6.33 -3.30
CA TYR A 29 -14.41 -5.65 -2.32
C TYR A 29 -14.58 -4.14 -2.41
N ASP A 30 -14.20 -3.44 -1.34
CA ASP A 30 -13.87 -2.03 -1.31
C ASP A 30 -12.35 -1.92 -1.11
N HIS A 31 -11.71 -0.90 -1.66
CA HIS A 31 -10.26 -0.70 -1.57
C HIS A 31 -9.96 0.70 -1.05
N VAL A 32 -9.16 0.81 0.01
CA VAL A 32 -8.81 2.10 0.62
C VAL A 32 -7.31 2.27 0.78
N ASP A 33 -6.83 3.49 0.68
CA ASP A 33 -5.45 3.86 1.04
C ASP A 33 -5.42 5.19 1.80
N ALA A 34 -4.57 5.28 2.79
CA ALA A 34 -4.36 6.49 3.58
C ALA A 34 -3.69 7.63 2.77
N ASN A 35 -2.95 7.30 1.73
CA ASN A 35 -2.30 8.27 0.86
C ASN A 35 -3.21 8.68 -0.31
N GLY A 36 -2.80 9.72 -1.02
CA GLY A 36 -3.52 10.25 -2.18
C GLY A 36 -3.15 9.60 -3.51
N GLY A 37 -2.43 8.47 -3.52
CA GLY A 37 -2.01 7.84 -4.77
C GLY A 37 -1.50 6.42 -4.61
N ILE A 38 -1.33 5.75 -5.75
CA ILE A 38 -0.90 4.35 -5.88
C ILE A 38 0.61 4.23 -5.68
N GLY A 39 1.04 3.14 -5.02
CA GLY A 39 2.44 2.76 -4.93
C GLY A 39 2.92 2.42 -3.52
N GLY A 40 2.18 2.75 -2.47
CA GLY A 40 2.58 2.53 -1.08
C GLY A 40 3.90 3.27 -0.77
N ASN A 41 4.94 2.55 -0.37
CA ASN A 41 6.26 3.14 -0.11
C ASN A 41 6.87 3.82 -1.34
N TRP A 42 6.58 3.36 -2.55
CA TRP A 42 7.08 3.96 -3.80
C TRP A 42 6.38 5.27 -4.14
N TYR A 43 5.17 5.48 -3.63
CA TYR A 43 4.46 6.76 -3.73
C TYR A 43 4.97 7.79 -2.71
N LYS A 44 5.12 7.36 -1.44
CA LYS A 44 5.53 8.24 -0.35
C LYS A 44 6.13 7.43 0.80
N GLY A 45 7.42 7.26 0.86
CA GLY A 45 8.03 6.51 1.97
C GLY A 45 9.46 6.10 1.74
N VAL A 46 9.98 6.34 0.53
CA VAL A 46 11.38 6.14 0.18
C VAL A 46 12.01 7.48 -0.22
N PHE A 47 13.32 7.59 -0.11
CA PHE A 47 14.07 8.78 -0.56
C PHE A 47 14.35 8.71 -2.06
N ASP A 48 14.62 9.88 -2.68
CA ASP A 48 14.65 10.07 -4.14
C ASP A 48 15.62 9.15 -4.90
N THR A 49 16.74 8.77 -4.28
CA THR A 49 17.75 7.91 -4.90
C THR A 49 17.50 6.41 -4.67
N THR A 50 16.36 6.03 -4.11
CA THR A 50 16.04 4.63 -3.84
C THR A 50 15.83 3.85 -5.15
N HIS A 51 16.44 2.66 -5.22
CA HIS A 51 16.23 1.66 -6.27
C HIS A 51 15.79 0.35 -5.65
N ILE A 52 15.13 -0.52 -6.41
CA ILE A 52 14.92 -1.89 -5.96
C ILE A 52 16.25 -2.62 -5.83
N VAL A 53 16.32 -3.57 -4.89
CA VAL A 53 17.52 -4.37 -4.61
C VAL A 53 17.46 -5.78 -5.21
N SER A 54 16.35 -6.14 -5.82
CA SER A 54 16.12 -7.34 -6.64
C SER A 54 15.98 -6.92 -8.11
N SER A 55 16.25 -7.81 -9.05
CA SER A 55 16.12 -7.46 -10.47
C SER A 55 14.67 -7.19 -10.87
N LYS A 56 14.47 -6.39 -11.93
CA LYS A 56 13.13 -6.11 -12.47
C LYS A 56 12.37 -7.39 -12.83
N GLY A 57 13.05 -8.42 -13.33
CA GLY A 57 12.45 -9.69 -13.68
C GLY A 57 11.95 -10.53 -12.50
N THR A 58 12.53 -10.32 -11.29
CA THR A 58 12.09 -11.01 -10.06
C THR A 58 11.13 -10.18 -9.22
N THR A 59 11.02 -8.88 -9.50
CA THR A 59 10.17 -7.94 -8.74
C THR A 59 8.83 -7.69 -9.43
N ALA A 60 8.78 -7.80 -10.75
CA ALA A 60 7.56 -7.63 -11.52
C ALA A 60 6.48 -8.64 -11.10
N PHE A 61 5.21 -8.28 -11.29
CA PHE A 61 4.13 -9.26 -11.24
C PHE A 61 4.33 -10.32 -12.33
N ALA A 62 4.00 -11.58 -12.04
CA ALA A 62 4.31 -12.70 -12.91
C ALA A 62 3.72 -12.60 -14.33
N ASP A 63 2.55 -11.98 -14.43
CA ASP A 63 1.80 -11.80 -15.67
C ASP A 63 1.76 -10.34 -16.15
N TYR A 64 2.59 -9.48 -15.55
CA TYR A 64 2.73 -8.07 -15.93
C TYR A 64 4.19 -7.64 -15.81
N PRO A 65 5.03 -7.92 -16.82
CA PRO A 65 6.45 -7.58 -16.78
C PRO A 65 6.67 -6.07 -16.79
N MET A 66 7.77 -5.63 -16.19
CA MET A 66 8.22 -4.23 -16.31
C MET A 66 8.68 -3.92 -17.74
N PRO A 67 8.61 -2.64 -18.18
CA PRO A 67 9.07 -2.22 -19.49
C PRO A 67 10.50 -2.66 -19.81
N ASP A 68 10.77 -3.02 -21.07
CA ASP A 68 12.08 -3.51 -21.52
C ASP A 68 13.19 -2.45 -21.38
N ASP A 69 12.82 -1.18 -21.53
CA ASP A 69 13.72 -0.02 -21.40
C ASP A 69 14.05 0.35 -19.94
N TYR A 70 13.41 -0.29 -18.96
CA TYR A 70 13.79 -0.10 -17.56
C TYR A 70 15.14 -0.76 -17.27
N PRO A 71 16.00 -0.15 -16.42
CA PRO A 71 17.22 -0.78 -15.96
C PRO A 71 16.92 -2.04 -15.16
N ASP A 72 17.93 -2.88 -14.91
CA ASP A 72 17.76 -4.10 -14.09
C ASP A 72 17.27 -3.81 -12.68
N PHE A 73 17.60 -2.62 -12.15
CA PHE A 73 17.18 -2.13 -10.83
C PHE A 73 16.47 -0.78 -10.97
N PRO A 74 15.17 -0.77 -11.30
CA PRO A 74 14.38 0.45 -11.42
C PRO A 74 14.42 1.32 -10.16
N ASN A 75 14.40 2.63 -10.36
CA ASN A 75 14.31 3.61 -9.30
C ASN A 75 12.87 3.77 -8.76
N ALA A 76 12.72 4.59 -7.71
CA ALA A 76 11.43 4.80 -7.05
C ALA A 76 10.34 5.33 -8.00
N GLU A 77 10.68 6.26 -8.89
CA GLU A 77 9.74 6.82 -9.87
C GLU A 77 9.30 5.76 -10.89
N GLN A 78 10.23 4.97 -11.41
CA GLN A 78 9.92 3.87 -12.33
C GLN A 78 9.04 2.81 -11.65
N MET A 79 9.31 2.47 -10.40
CA MET A 79 8.47 1.56 -9.63
C MET A 79 7.05 2.10 -9.43
N ARG A 80 6.92 3.38 -9.09
CA ARG A 80 5.61 4.02 -8.96
C ARG A 80 4.85 3.99 -10.28
N THR A 81 5.49 4.42 -11.37
CA THR A 81 4.90 4.42 -12.73
C THR A 81 4.44 3.02 -13.15
N TYR A 82 5.24 2.00 -12.86
CA TYR A 82 4.90 0.60 -13.11
C TYR A 82 3.64 0.16 -12.35
N LEU A 83 3.53 0.50 -11.05
CA LEU A 83 2.38 0.14 -10.23
C LEU A 83 1.11 0.91 -10.64
N GLU A 84 1.24 2.18 -11.01
CA GLU A 84 0.14 2.99 -11.55
C GLU A 84 -0.36 2.42 -12.88
N ALA A 85 0.56 2.00 -13.77
CA ALA A 85 0.21 1.35 -15.04
C ALA A 85 -0.51 0.02 -14.81
N TYR A 86 0.02 -0.82 -13.90
CA TYR A 86 -0.62 -2.07 -13.52
C TYR A 86 -2.07 -1.85 -13.04
N ALA A 87 -2.26 -0.94 -12.10
CA ALA A 87 -3.58 -0.66 -11.53
C ALA A 87 -4.57 -0.15 -12.60
N ARG A 88 -4.13 0.71 -13.49
CA ARG A 88 -4.94 1.22 -14.60
C ARG A 88 -5.31 0.11 -15.58
N ASP A 89 -4.33 -0.68 -16.04
CA ASP A 89 -4.52 -1.70 -17.07
C ASP A 89 -5.35 -2.88 -16.56
N ARG A 90 -5.32 -3.15 -15.24
CA ARG A 90 -6.21 -4.10 -14.55
C ARG A 90 -7.58 -3.50 -14.19
N GLY A 91 -7.78 -2.21 -14.42
CA GLY A 91 -9.04 -1.52 -14.15
C GLY A 91 -9.38 -1.45 -12.66
N ILE A 92 -8.36 -1.41 -11.78
CA ILE A 92 -8.52 -1.30 -10.32
C ILE A 92 -8.22 0.10 -9.79
N ALA A 93 -7.60 0.97 -10.59
CA ALA A 93 -7.20 2.31 -10.17
C ALA A 93 -8.39 3.17 -9.70
N ASP A 94 -9.52 3.09 -10.41
CA ASP A 94 -10.73 3.86 -10.11
C ASP A 94 -11.55 3.28 -8.94
N ASP A 95 -11.24 2.06 -8.51
CA ASP A 95 -11.92 1.39 -7.40
C ASP A 95 -11.32 1.79 -6.04
N ILE A 96 -10.20 2.55 -6.02
CA ILE A 96 -9.46 2.88 -4.80
C ILE A 96 -9.97 4.21 -4.21
N GLU A 97 -10.44 4.16 -2.96
CA GLU A 97 -10.76 5.34 -2.16
C GLU A 97 -9.48 5.84 -1.46
N PHE A 98 -8.88 6.91 -2.01
CA PHE A 98 -7.68 7.52 -1.47
C PHE A 98 -7.97 8.49 -0.32
N ASN A 99 -6.93 8.84 0.45
CA ASN A 99 -7.02 9.69 1.64
C ASN A 99 -8.03 9.14 2.66
N LYS A 100 -8.15 7.81 2.72
CA LYS A 100 -9.07 7.10 3.58
C LYS A 100 -8.29 6.21 4.55
N THR A 101 -7.93 6.79 5.69
CA THR A 101 -7.14 6.12 6.72
C THR A 101 -8.01 5.26 7.61
N VAL A 102 -7.67 3.99 7.72
CA VAL A 102 -8.25 3.10 8.74
C VAL A 102 -7.55 3.38 10.07
N GLU A 103 -8.31 3.83 11.06
CA GLU A 103 -7.84 4.08 12.42
C GLU A 103 -7.90 2.81 13.26
N HIS A 104 -9.02 2.09 13.18
CA HIS A 104 -9.25 0.91 14.00
C HIS A 104 -10.05 -0.15 13.24
N ALA A 105 -9.75 -1.41 13.53
CA ALA A 105 -10.48 -2.56 13.02
C ALA A 105 -10.70 -3.57 14.16
N GLU A 106 -11.94 -3.95 14.40
CA GLU A 106 -12.29 -4.92 15.44
C GLU A 106 -13.26 -5.99 14.92
N PRO A 107 -13.10 -7.25 15.34
CA PRO A 107 -13.99 -8.33 14.94
C PRO A 107 -15.32 -8.25 15.72
N ASN A 108 -16.40 -8.57 15.02
CA ASN A 108 -17.72 -8.80 15.63
C ASN A 108 -17.91 -10.28 16.01
N PRO A 109 -18.83 -10.59 16.93
CA PRO A 109 -19.19 -11.97 17.27
C PRO A 109 -19.75 -12.81 16.11
N ASP A 110 -20.19 -12.18 15.02
CA ASP A 110 -20.72 -12.82 13.80
C ASP A 110 -19.66 -12.98 12.70
N ASP A 111 -18.37 -12.91 13.05
CA ASP A 111 -17.21 -13.00 12.16
C ASP A 111 -17.12 -11.86 11.13
N SER A 112 -17.93 -10.81 11.24
CA SER A 112 -17.74 -9.58 10.47
C SER A 112 -16.74 -8.63 11.15
N TRP A 113 -16.35 -7.55 10.47
CA TRP A 113 -15.36 -6.58 10.94
C TRP A 113 -15.95 -5.17 10.98
N ILE A 114 -15.83 -4.50 12.12
CA ILE A 114 -16.12 -3.06 12.25
C ILE A 114 -14.84 -2.30 11.94
N ILE A 115 -14.94 -1.38 11.01
CA ILE A 115 -13.83 -0.52 10.59
C ILE A 115 -14.18 0.91 10.92
N THR A 116 -13.33 1.55 11.71
CA THR A 116 -13.40 2.99 12.02
C THR A 116 -12.33 3.71 11.22
N PHE A 117 -12.72 4.75 10.49
CA PHE A 117 -11.81 5.60 9.74
C PHE A 117 -11.49 6.89 10.54
N GLU A 118 -10.34 7.52 10.26
CA GLU A 118 -9.92 8.76 10.94
C GLU A 118 -10.91 9.93 10.78
N ASP A 119 -11.71 9.96 9.72
CA ASP A 119 -12.77 10.94 9.50
C ASP A 119 -14.05 10.69 10.32
N GLY A 120 -14.04 9.64 11.15
CA GLY A 120 -15.15 9.23 11.99
C GLY A 120 -16.20 8.34 11.29
N GLU A 121 -16.03 8.03 10.00
CA GLU A 121 -16.91 7.07 9.35
C GLU A 121 -16.70 5.67 9.92
N VAL A 122 -17.79 4.91 10.04
CA VAL A 122 -17.77 3.52 10.49
C VAL A 122 -18.43 2.65 9.43
N ARG A 123 -17.74 1.60 8.99
CA ARG A 123 -18.25 0.61 8.03
C ARG A 123 -18.08 -0.80 8.60
N THR A 124 -18.98 -1.71 8.24
CA THR A 124 -18.88 -3.13 8.63
C THR A 124 -18.72 -3.98 7.38
N TYR A 125 -17.72 -4.87 7.40
CA TYR A 125 -17.35 -5.72 6.26
C TYR A 125 -17.40 -7.20 6.63
N LYS A 126 -17.63 -8.07 5.64
CA LYS A 126 -17.59 -9.52 5.80
C LYS A 126 -16.19 -10.06 6.08
N GLY A 127 -15.17 -9.37 5.64
CA GLY A 127 -13.78 -9.76 5.85
C GLY A 127 -12.82 -8.61 5.57
N LEU A 128 -11.58 -8.78 6.01
CA LEU A 128 -10.53 -7.79 5.97
C LEU A 128 -9.26 -8.36 5.36
N VAL A 129 -8.67 -7.62 4.42
CA VAL A 129 -7.37 -7.92 3.81
C VAL A 129 -6.42 -6.78 4.12
N VAL A 130 -5.47 -7.03 5.02
CA VAL A 130 -4.54 -6.00 5.51
C VAL A 130 -3.28 -6.01 4.65
N CYS A 131 -3.13 -4.99 3.80
CA CYS A 131 -1.99 -4.77 2.90
C CYS A 131 -1.28 -3.44 3.22
N ASN A 132 -1.30 -3.03 4.49
CA ASN A 132 -0.80 -1.73 4.95
C ASN A 132 0.72 -1.54 4.84
N GLY A 133 1.46 -2.58 4.44
CA GLY A 133 2.91 -2.51 4.25
C GLY A 133 3.70 -2.39 5.55
N HIS A 134 4.91 -1.86 5.45
CA HIS A 134 5.87 -1.73 6.55
C HIS A 134 6.59 -0.38 6.48
N HIS A 135 7.41 -0.06 7.49
CA HIS A 135 8.19 1.19 7.60
C HIS A 135 7.38 2.48 7.77
N TRP A 136 6.11 2.42 8.16
CA TRP A 136 5.29 3.61 8.38
C TRP A 136 5.49 4.25 9.75
N ALA A 137 5.59 3.43 10.81
CA ALA A 137 5.84 3.90 12.17
C ALA A 137 7.33 4.08 12.41
N LYS A 138 7.77 5.31 12.68
CA LYS A 138 9.17 5.62 13.03
C LYS A 138 9.51 4.99 14.38
N ARG A 139 10.65 4.33 14.45
CA ARG A 139 11.23 3.84 15.70
C ARG A 139 12.63 4.39 15.84
N LEU A 140 12.82 5.26 16.80
CA LEU A 140 14.11 5.85 17.12
C LEU A 140 14.77 5.03 18.24
N PRO A 141 16.04 4.61 18.08
CA PRO A 141 16.78 3.94 19.15
C PRO A 141 17.14 4.91 20.26
N GLU A 142 17.08 4.47 21.50
CA GLU A 142 17.66 5.16 22.64
C GLU A 142 19.14 4.83 22.73
N ILE A 143 20.02 5.76 22.36
CA ILE A 143 21.48 5.59 22.39
C ILE A 143 22.04 6.42 23.54
N PRO A 144 22.71 5.81 24.53
CA PRO A 144 23.32 6.55 25.63
C PRO A 144 24.40 7.53 25.14
N GLY A 145 24.41 8.73 25.70
CA GLY A 145 25.41 9.76 25.41
C GLY A 145 24.77 11.02 24.82
N THR A 146 25.62 11.94 24.36
CA THR A 146 25.20 13.21 23.76
C THR A 146 25.72 13.28 22.33
N PHE A 147 24.80 13.50 21.39
CA PHE A 147 25.12 13.78 20.00
C PHE A 147 24.66 15.20 19.68
N THR A 148 25.55 16.04 19.16
CA THR A 148 25.30 17.46 18.88
C THR A 148 25.07 17.75 17.39
N GLY A 149 25.16 16.74 16.53
CA GLY A 149 24.86 16.83 15.11
C GLY A 149 23.37 16.75 14.81
N GLU A 150 23.03 16.96 13.56
CA GLU A 150 21.67 16.74 13.06
C GLU A 150 21.30 15.24 13.12
N TYR A 151 20.13 14.95 13.61
CA TYR A 151 19.61 13.59 13.73
C TYR A 151 18.23 13.52 13.09
N ILE A 152 18.14 12.75 12.01
CA ILE A 152 16.90 12.53 11.27
C ILE A 152 16.61 11.04 11.12
N HIS A 153 15.35 10.69 11.04
CA HIS A 153 14.95 9.33 10.67
C HIS A 153 15.04 9.17 9.15
N SER A 154 15.41 7.97 8.66
CA SER A 154 15.53 7.68 7.22
C SER A 154 14.26 8.02 6.40
N LYS A 155 13.10 7.98 7.03
CA LYS A 155 11.81 8.37 6.41
C LYS A 155 11.70 9.89 6.15
N GLU A 156 12.53 10.70 6.75
CA GLU A 156 12.57 12.17 6.62
C GLU A 156 13.67 12.64 5.68
N TYR A 157 14.48 11.71 5.20
CA TYR A 157 15.54 11.98 4.24
C TYR A 157 14.96 12.02 2.82
N HIS A 158 15.25 13.12 2.10
CA HIS A 158 14.83 13.35 0.72
C HIS A 158 16.03 13.69 -0.16
#